data_08ce1692e4afaf0e98112229347ebf94
#
_entry.id   08ce1692e4afaf0e98112229347ebf94
#
_cell.length_a   1.000
_cell.length_b   1.000
_cell.length_c   1.000
_cell.angle_alpha   90.00
_cell.angle_beta   90.00
_cell.angle_gamma   90.00
#
_symmetry.space_group_name_H-M   'P 1'
#
loop_
_entity.id
_entity.type
_entity.pdbx_description
1 polymer ?
#
loop_
_entity_poly.entity_id
_entity_poly.type
_entity_poly.pdbx_seq_one_letter_code
_entity_poly.pdbx_strand_id
1 'polypeptide(L)'
;SAGQNAKRSIVEGVTNGDVIVIEARDVPDAGTVGDIYALRAFHLGAVGIITDGALRDTEAIAELGKPVYHRASHGSTWGRRHMPFSHDEPITCAGVFVEPGDVIVGDTDGAVVIPHAIAAEVAAEAEAQEHREAFAIERVRAGESPQGIFPLSEERRPDYEAWSK
;
A
#
# COMPACT_ATOMS: atom_id res chain seq x y z
N SER A 1 -28.47 -8.35 -7.17
CA SER A 1 -28.63 -8.43 -5.69
C SER A 1 -28.15 -7.15 -5.04
N ALA A 2 -28.59 -6.85 -3.82
CA ALA A 2 -28.21 -5.63 -3.08
C ALA A 2 -26.68 -5.52 -2.94
N GLY A 3 -25.98 -6.62 -2.64
CA GLY A 3 -24.52 -6.62 -2.51
C GLY A 3 -23.78 -6.36 -3.82
N GLN A 4 -24.29 -6.76 -4.98
CA GLN A 4 -23.66 -6.42 -6.26
C GLN A 4 -23.80 -4.94 -6.58
N ASN A 5 -24.93 -4.33 -6.22
CA ASN A 5 -25.12 -2.89 -6.38
C ASN A 5 -24.20 -2.09 -5.46
N ALA A 6 -24.02 -2.52 -4.22
CA ALA A 6 -23.09 -1.90 -3.27
C ALA A 6 -21.64 -1.94 -3.79
N LYS A 7 -21.17 -3.13 -4.22
CA LYS A 7 -19.82 -3.27 -4.78
C LYS A 7 -19.60 -2.39 -6.03
N ARG A 8 -20.60 -2.34 -6.92
CA ARG A 8 -20.55 -1.48 -8.10
C ARG A 8 -20.48 0.00 -7.69
N SER A 9 -21.30 0.43 -6.73
CA SER A 9 -21.29 1.81 -6.23
C SER A 9 -19.92 2.21 -5.67
N ILE A 10 -19.29 1.33 -4.90
CA ILE A 10 -17.94 1.55 -4.33
C ILE A 10 -16.92 1.79 -5.44
N VAL A 11 -16.87 0.92 -6.45
CA VAL A 11 -15.89 1.05 -7.53
C VAL A 11 -16.16 2.29 -8.39
N GLU A 12 -17.43 2.63 -8.68
CA GLU A 12 -17.77 3.81 -9.45
C GLU A 12 -17.54 5.14 -8.68
N GLY A 13 -17.34 5.08 -7.36
CA GLY A 13 -16.98 6.23 -6.50
C GLY A 13 -15.49 6.54 -6.48
N VAL A 14 -14.66 5.68 -7.05
CA VAL A 14 -13.19 5.87 -7.08
C VAL A 14 -12.80 7.13 -7.84
N THR A 15 -11.84 7.85 -7.29
CA THR A 15 -11.25 9.05 -7.88
C THR A 15 -9.75 8.87 -8.15
N ASN A 16 -9.17 9.83 -8.87
CA ASN A 16 -7.76 9.76 -9.24
C ASN A 16 -6.85 9.84 -8.01
N GLY A 17 -5.95 8.88 -7.88
CA GLY A 17 -4.99 8.77 -6.76
C GLY A 17 -5.45 7.89 -5.61
N ASP A 18 -6.68 7.38 -5.64
CA ASP A 18 -7.19 6.53 -4.57
C ASP A 18 -6.49 5.17 -4.51
N VAL A 19 -6.24 4.69 -3.30
CA VAL A 19 -5.94 3.29 -3.00
C VAL A 19 -7.19 2.66 -2.38
N ILE A 20 -7.68 1.58 -2.98
CA ILE A 20 -8.83 0.85 -2.44
C ILE A 20 -8.33 -0.12 -1.36
N VAL A 21 -8.74 0.09 -0.12
CA VAL A 21 -8.42 -0.82 1.00
C VAL A 21 -9.68 -1.58 1.41
N ILE A 22 -9.59 -2.90 1.47
CA ILE A 22 -10.74 -3.78 1.72
C ILE A 22 -10.48 -4.65 2.93
N GLU A 23 -11.27 -4.46 4.00
CA GLU A 23 -11.34 -5.39 5.11
C GLU A 23 -12.18 -6.62 4.70
N ALA A 24 -11.55 -7.78 4.68
CA ALA A 24 -12.18 -9.09 4.45
C ALA A 24 -12.06 -10.00 5.67
N ARG A 25 -11.71 -9.47 6.83
CA ARG A 25 -11.56 -10.20 8.10
C ARG A 25 -10.60 -11.37 8.01
N ASP A 26 -9.50 -11.21 7.31
CA ASP A 26 -8.49 -12.25 7.07
C ASP A 26 -9.02 -13.53 6.41
N VAL A 27 -10.20 -13.49 5.76
CA VAL A 27 -10.81 -14.67 5.12
C VAL A 27 -10.16 -14.95 3.76
N PRO A 28 -9.43 -16.06 3.58
CA PRO A 28 -8.65 -16.33 2.37
C PRO A 28 -9.40 -17.15 1.33
N ASP A 29 -10.63 -17.62 1.60
CA ASP A 29 -11.36 -18.60 0.80
C ASP A 29 -12.49 -18.02 -0.07
N ALA A 30 -12.47 -16.70 -0.29
CA ALA A 30 -13.35 -16.02 -1.23
C ALA A 30 -12.68 -14.73 -1.76
N GLY A 31 -12.66 -14.58 -3.09
CA GLY A 31 -12.09 -13.39 -3.73
C GLY A 31 -12.96 -12.15 -3.51
N THR A 32 -12.39 -11.09 -2.92
CA THR A 32 -13.07 -9.81 -2.69
C THR A 32 -13.26 -9.03 -3.98
N VAL A 33 -12.24 -9.04 -4.85
CA VAL A 33 -12.23 -8.38 -6.16
C VAL A 33 -11.73 -9.37 -7.21
N GLY A 34 -12.24 -9.27 -8.43
CA GLY A 34 -11.75 -9.93 -9.63
C GLY A 34 -11.29 -8.89 -10.66
N ASP A 35 -10.75 -9.37 -11.77
CA ASP A 35 -10.12 -8.60 -12.84
C ASP A 35 -10.97 -7.44 -13.39
N ILE A 36 -12.26 -7.66 -13.68
CA ILE A 36 -13.16 -6.66 -14.24
C ILE A 36 -13.31 -5.44 -13.31
N TYR A 37 -13.47 -5.68 -11.99
CA TYR A 37 -13.59 -4.59 -11.03
C TYR A 37 -12.27 -3.90 -10.75
N ALA A 38 -11.16 -4.64 -10.73
CA ALA A 38 -9.82 -4.06 -10.62
C ALA A 38 -9.51 -3.18 -11.84
N LEU A 39 -9.75 -3.68 -13.05
CA LEU A 39 -9.59 -2.92 -14.30
C LEU A 39 -10.42 -1.63 -14.27
N ARG A 40 -11.70 -1.72 -13.85
CA ARG A 40 -12.57 -0.54 -13.77
C ARG A 40 -12.07 0.49 -12.77
N ALA A 41 -11.65 0.05 -11.58
CA ALA A 41 -11.07 0.92 -10.56
C ALA A 41 -9.83 1.66 -11.07
N PHE A 42 -8.91 0.94 -11.69
CA PHE A 42 -7.69 1.53 -12.27
C PHE A 42 -7.99 2.48 -13.43
N HIS A 43 -9.01 2.17 -14.24
CA HIS A 43 -9.47 3.07 -15.29
C HIS A 43 -10.04 4.39 -14.73
N LEU A 44 -10.68 4.36 -13.58
CA LEU A 44 -11.19 5.55 -12.87
C LEU A 44 -10.11 6.35 -12.13
N GLY A 45 -8.90 5.80 -12.01
CA GLY A 45 -7.77 6.51 -11.45
C GLY A 45 -7.26 5.93 -10.14
N ALA A 46 -7.78 4.79 -9.67
CA ALA A 46 -7.14 4.08 -8.55
C ALA A 46 -5.68 3.80 -8.87
N VAL A 47 -4.82 3.91 -7.86
CA VAL A 47 -3.38 3.66 -7.98
C VAL A 47 -2.93 2.37 -7.31
N GLY A 48 -3.79 1.75 -6.50
CA GLY A 48 -3.53 0.48 -5.83
C GLY A 48 -4.78 -0.16 -5.25
N ILE A 49 -4.66 -1.46 -4.91
CA ILE A 49 -5.70 -2.23 -4.20
C ILE A 49 -5.02 -3.00 -3.07
N ILE A 50 -5.58 -2.97 -1.87
CA ILE A 50 -5.10 -3.73 -0.72
C ILE A 50 -6.28 -4.49 -0.10
N THR A 51 -6.07 -5.76 0.27
CA THR A 51 -7.05 -6.54 1.04
C THR A 51 -6.36 -7.55 1.95
N ASP A 52 -6.87 -7.72 3.15
CA ASP A 52 -6.49 -8.81 4.06
C ASP A 52 -7.15 -10.15 3.68
N GLY A 53 -7.97 -10.15 2.64
CA GLY A 53 -8.61 -11.34 2.07
C GLY A 53 -7.96 -11.87 0.81
N ALA A 54 -8.73 -12.63 0.05
CA ALA A 54 -8.30 -13.15 -1.24
C ALA A 54 -8.74 -12.25 -2.40
N LEU A 55 -8.01 -12.36 -3.52
CA LEU A 55 -8.44 -11.90 -4.84
C LEU A 55 -8.78 -13.09 -5.73
N ARG A 56 -9.59 -12.83 -6.74
CA ARG A 56 -9.84 -13.74 -7.86
C ARG A 56 -9.15 -13.18 -9.11
N ASP A 57 -8.84 -14.08 -10.04
CA ASP A 57 -8.26 -13.71 -11.34
C ASP A 57 -6.91 -12.95 -11.20
N THR A 58 -6.09 -13.39 -10.24
CA THR A 58 -4.86 -12.67 -9.80
C THR A 58 -3.81 -12.52 -10.91
N GLU A 59 -3.72 -13.47 -11.84
CA GLU A 59 -2.82 -13.37 -12.99
C GLU A 59 -3.24 -12.20 -13.90
N ALA A 60 -4.53 -12.14 -14.26
CA ALA A 60 -5.07 -11.05 -15.08
C ALA A 60 -4.97 -9.68 -14.38
N ILE A 61 -5.12 -9.64 -13.05
CA ILE A 61 -4.93 -8.42 -12.26
C ILE A 61 -3.45 -7.98 -12.27
N ALA A 62 -2.51 -8.90 -12.17
CA ALA A 62 -1.09 -8.59 -12.23
C ALA A 62 -0.67 -7.97 -13.57
N GLU A 63 -1.28 -8.42 -14.68
CA GLU A 63 -1.05 -7.86 -16.02
C GLU A 63 -1.49 -6.39 -16.16
N LEU A 64 -2.35 -5.89 -15.25
CA LEU A 64 -2.73 -4.47 -15.23
C LEU A 64 -1.59 -3.55 -14.80
N GLY A 65 -0.49 -4.09 -14.24
CA GLY A 65 0.73 -3.36 -13.92
C GLY A 65 0.57 -2.31 -12.81
N LYS A 66 -0.41 -2.51 -11.93
CA LYS A 66 -0.66 -1.64 -10.76
C LYS A 66 -0.38 -2.40 -9.46
N PRO A 67 0.04 -1.73 -8.38
CA PRO A 67 0.26 -2.36 -7.08
C PRO A 67 -1.02 -3.00 -6.54
N VAL A 68 -0.92 -4.26 -6.16
CA VAL A 68 -2.03 -4.99 -5.54
C VAL A 68 -1.50 -5.89 -4.45
N TYR A 69 -1.97 -5.68 -3.21
CA TYR A 69 -1.57 -6.46 -2.04
C TYR A 69 -2.76 -7.28 -1.56
N HIS A 70 -2.56 -8.57 -1.41
CA HIS A 70 -3.62 -9.49 -0.98
C HIS A 70 -3.06 -10.68 -0.22
N ARG A 71 -3.88 -11.26 0.65
CA ARG A 71 -3.48 -12.39 1.48
C ARG A 71 -3.40 -13.72 0.72
N ALA A 72 -4.31 -13.92 -0.25
CA ALA A 72 -4.44 -15.18 -0.98
C ALA A 72 -5.08 -14.99 -2.36
N SER A 73 -4.95 -16.01 -3.21
CA SER A 73 -5.70 -16.14 -4.46
C SER A 73 -6.75 -17.22 -4.32
N HIS A 74 -8.01 -16.96 -4.69
CA HIS A 74 -9.09 -17.93 -4.58
C HIS A 74 -10.16 -17.76 -5.66
N GLY A 75 -10.55 -18.85 -6.33
CA GLY A 75 -11.54 -18.82 -7.43
C GLY A 75 -13.00 -18.58 -7.02
N SER A 76 -13.36 -18.67 -5.73
CA SER A 76 -14.72 -18.36 -5.26
C SER A 76 -15.02 -16.88 -5.33
N THR A 77 -16.28 -16.56 -5.65
CA THR A 77 -16.75 -15.17 -5.61
C THR A 77 -16.97 -14.70 -4.17
N TRP A 78 -16.84 -13.39 -3.96
CA TRP A 78 -17.04 -12.73 -2.67
C TRP A 78 -18.35 -13.10 -1.97
N GLY A 79 -19.47 -13.19 -2.70
CA GLY A 79 -20.80 -13.45 -2.16
C GLY A 79 -20.98 -14.80 -1.46
N ARG A 80 -19.94 -15.64 -1.45
CA ARG A 80 -19.93 -16.89 -0.70
C ARG A 80 -19.59 -16.69 0.79
N ARG A 81 -18.78 -15.68 1.10
CA ARG A 81 -18.27 -15.39 2.46
C ARG A 81 -18.51 -13.96 2.90
N HIS A 82 -18.61 -13.04 1.95
CA HIS A 82 -18.66 -11.61 2.20
C HIS A 82 -19.95 -11.01 1.71
N MET A 83 -20.38 -9.96 2.37
CA MET A 83 -21.38 -9.03 1.91
C MET A 83 -20.82 -7.62 2.17
N PRO A 84 -20.68 -6.78 1.14
CA PRO A 84 -20.28 -5.40 1.37
C PRO A 84 -21.24 -4.74 2.34
N PHE A 85 -20.67 -4.14 3.39
CA PHE A 85 -21.47 -3.58 4.49
C PHE A 85 -21.48 -2.04 4.43
N SER A 86 -20.29 -1.44 4.29
CA SER A 86 -20.08 0.00 4.22
C SER A 86 -18.92 0.32 3.30
N HIS A 87 -18.74 1.60 2.99
CA HIS A 87 -17.56 2.16 2.34
C HIS A 87 -17.31 3.56 2.89
N ASP A 88 -16.09 4.05 2.74
CA ASP A 88 -15.61 5.33 3.27
C ASP A 88 -15.82 5.44 4.79
N GLU A 89 -15.59 4.35 5.48
CA GLU A 89 -15.66 4.20 6.93
C GLU A 89 -14.32 3.66 7.45
N PRO A 90 -13.96 3.93 8.71
CA PRO A 90 -12.78 3.32 9.33
C PRO A 90 -12.89 1.80 9.36
N ILE A 91 -11.79 1.12 9.01
CA ILE A 91 -11.68 -0.34 8.96
C ILE A 91 -10.41 -0.84 9.63
N THR A 92 -10.31 -2.16 9.80
CA THR A 92 -9.06 -2.84 10.15
C THR A 92 -8.68 -3.79 9.03
N CYS A 93 -7.57 -3.53 8.35
CA CYS A 93 -7.06 -4.39 7.27
C CYS A 93 -5.72 -4.99 7.69
N ALA A 94 -5.61 -6.32 7.71
CA ALA A 94 -4.42 -7.05 8.15
C ALA A 94 -3.89 -6.60 9.54
N GLY A 95 -4.79 -6.28 10.46
CA GLY A 95 -4.45 -5.82 11.81
C GLY A 95 -4.07 -4.34 11.92
N VAL A 96 -4.09 -3.60 10.81
CA VAL A 96 -3.79 -2.16 10.75
C VAL A 96 -5.09 -1.36 10.64
N PHE A 97 -5.25 -0.35 11.49
CA PHE A 97 -6.35 0.60 11.41
C PHE A 97 -6.17 1.55 10.23
N VAL A 98 -7.21 1.75 9.45
CA VAL A 98 -7.19 2.59 8.24
C VAL A 98 -8.43 3.48 8.25
N GLU A 99 -8.22 4.78 8.10
CA GLU A 99 -9.29 5.76 7.93
C GLU A 99 -9.36 6.29 6.49
N PRO A 100 -10.55 6.65 6.02
CA PRO A 100 -10.67 7.33 4.72
C PRO A 100 -9.79 8.59 4.66
N GLY A 101 -8.96 8.67 3.61
CA GLY A 101 -8.01 9.79 3.43
C GLY A 101 -6.61 9.53 3.96
N ASP A 102 -6.35 8.41 4.63
CA ASP A 102 -5.00 8.00 4.99
C ASP A 102 -4.14 7.79 3.74
N VAL A 103 -2.85 8.10 3.88
CA VAL A 103 -1.87 7.92 2.80
C VAL A 103 -1.30 6.51 2.84
N ILE A 104 -1.29 5.83 1.70
CA ILE A 104 -0.69 4.51 1.57
C ILE A 104 0.63 4.63 0.80
N VAL A 105 1.69 4.08 1.36
CA VAL A 105 2.98 3.89 0.67
C VAL A 105 3.28 2.41 0.62
N GLY A 106 3.61 1.90 -0.55
CA GLY A 106 3.85 0.47 -0.72
C GLY A 106 4.89 0.15 -1.79
N ASP A 107 5.63 -0.92 -1.55
CA ASP A 107 6.64 -1.47 -2.45
C ASP A 107 6.58 -3.01 -2.48
N THR A 108 7.68 -3.68 -2.89
CA THR A 108 7.75 -5.15 -2.95
C THR A 108 7.76 -5.83 -1.57
N ASP A 109 8.10 -5.11 -0.52
CA ASP A 109 8.15 -5.65 0.85
C ASP A 109 6.80 -5.53 1.56
N GLY A 110 5.92 -4.62 1.11
CA GLY A 110 4.59 -4.46 1.66
C GLY A 110 4.03 -3.05 1.53
N ALA A 111 3.04 -2.74 2.37
CA ALA A 111 2.42 -1.42 2.40
C ALA A 111 2.30 -0.91 3.83
N VAL A 112 2.50 0.39 3.99
CA VAL A 112 2.30 1.10 5.26
C VAL A 112 1.16 2.10 5.14
N VAL A 113 0.44 2.30 6.24
CA VAL A 113 -0.62 3.30 6.36
C VAL A 113 -0.07 4.49 7.15
N ILE A 114 -0.19 5.67 6.60
CA ILE A 114 0.24 6.92 7.22
C ILE A 114 -1.01 7.77 7.47
N PRO A 115 -1.38 8.03 8.72
CA PRO A 115 -2.51 8.90 9.03
C PRO A 115 -2.37 10.25 8.32
N HIS A 116 -3.44 10.70 7.66
CA HIS A 116 -3.43 11.93 6.87
C HIS A 116 -2.86 13.14 7.64
N ALA A 117 -3.19 13.24 8.94
CA ALA A 117 -2.79 14.36 9.78
C ALA A 117 -1.26 14.53 9.91
N ILE A 118 -0.48 13.47 9.76
CA ILE A 118 0.98 13.48 9.91
C ILE A 118 1.72 13.17 8.60
N ALA A 119 1.01 13.00 7.49
CA ALA A 119 1.59 12.53 6.24
C ALA A 119 2.70 13.47 5.72
N ALA A 120 2.52 14.78 5.83
CA ALA A 120 3.53 15.75 5.40
C ALA A 120 4.80 15.69 6.25
N GLU A 121 4.67 15.50 7.56
CA GLU A 121 5.80 15.37 8.49
C GLU A 121 6.57 14.08 8.20
N VAL A 122 5.85 12.96 8.08
CA VAL A 122 6.45 11.65 7.73
C VAL A 122 7.15 11.70 6.38
N ALA A 123 6.57 12.35 5.37
CA ALA A 123 7.20 12.48 4.06
C ALA A 123 8.53 13.26 4.13
N ALA A 124 8.56 14.37 4.86
CA ALA A 124 9.78 15.17 5.03
C ALA A 124 10.89 14.39 5.78
N GLU A 125 10.50 13.65 6.82
CA GLU A 125 11.43 12.81 7.58
C GLU A 125 11.96 11.64 6.75
N ALA A 126 11.09 10.98 5.95
CA ALA A 126 11.46 9.90 5.07
C ALA A 126 12.45 10.38 3.99
N GLU A 127 12.21 11.54 3.35
CA GLU A 127 13.13 12.12 2.37
C GLU A 127 14.51 12.39 2.99
N ALA A 128 14.54 12.97 4.19
CA ALA A 128 15.78 13.20 4.91
C ALA A 128 16.51 11.90 5.29
N GLN A 129 15.77 10.85 5.61
CA GLN A 129 16.33 9.52 5.90
C GLN A 129 16.90 8.87 4.64
N GLU A 130 16.16 8.85 3.55
CA GLU A 130 16.62 8.34 2.24
C GLU A 130 17.93 9.01 1.80
N HIS A 131 18.06 10.32 2.02
CA HIS A 131 19.29 11.04 1.71
C HIS A 131 20.48 10.56 2.57
N ARG A 132 20.25 10.29 3.87
CA ARG A 132 21.29 9.70 4.74
C ARG A 132 21.64 8.27 4.33
N GLU A 133 20.66 7.50 3.92
CA GLU A 133 20.88 6.13 3.46
C GLU A 133 21.62 6.07 2.13
N ALA A 134 21.36 6.99 1.21
CA ALA A 134 22.12 7.09 -0.03
C ALA A 134 23.63 7.32 0.23
N PHE A 135 23.97 8.18 1.18
CA PHE A 135 25.34 8.34 1.65
C PHE A 135 25.92 7.04 2.21
N ALA A 136 25.19 6.38 3.10
CA ALA A 136 25.62 5.13 3.71
C ALA A 136 25.86 4.04 2.66
N ILE A 137 24.95 3.89 1.71
CA ILE A 137 25.05 2.93 0.60
C ILE A 137 26.30 3.18 -0.24
N GLU A 138 26.59 4.44 -0.58
CA GLU A 138 27.79 4.78 -1.36
C GLU A 138 29.06 4.38 -0.61
N ARG A 139 29.16 4.71 0.69
CA ARG A 139 30.32 4.37 1.51
C ARG A 139 30.51 2.86 1.68
N VAL A 140 29.44 2.13 1.92
CA VAL A 140 29.49 0.68 2.04
C VAL A 140 29.87 0.01 0.70
N ARG A 141 29.38 0.53 -0.42
CA ARG A 141 29.80 0.08 -1.76
C ARG A 141 31.29 0.33 -2.02
N ALA A 142 31.87 1.40 -1.43
CA ALA A 142 33.31 1.68 -1.47
C ALA A 142 34.14 0.81 -0.52
N GLY A 143 33.51 -0.09 0.26
CA GLY A 143 34.17 -1.04 1.16
C GLY A 143 34.27 -0.57 2.61
N GLU A 144 33.62 0.54 2.98
CA GLU A 144 33.60 0.99 4.37
C GLU A 144 32.62 0.14 5.21
N SER A 145 32.93 0.03 6.51
CA SER A 145 32.01 -0.61 7.47
C SER A 145 30.76 0.25 7.67
N PRO A 146 29.55 -0.34 7.77
CA PRO A 146 28.36 0.42 8.13
C PRO A 146 28.41 1.04 9.53
N GLN A 147 29.33 0.60 10.40
CA GLN A 147 29.44 1.10 11.76
C GLN A 147 29.70 2.61 11.80
N GLY A 148 28.80 3.34 12.46
CA GLY A 148 28.82 4.79 12.57
C GLY A 148 28.37 5.55 11.30
N ILE A 149 28.19 4.85 10.20
CA ILE A 149 27.62 5.41 8.95
C ILE A 149 26.10 5.16 8.93
N PHE A 150 25.65 4.01 9.40
CA PHE A 150 24.25 3.68 9.51
C PHE A 150 23.94 2.95 10.84
N PRO A 151 23.16 3.59 11.74
CA PRO A 151 22.73 4.99 11.68
C PRO A 151 23.90 5.98 11.72
N LEU A 152 23.70 7.16 11.12
CA LEU A 152 24.73 8.20 11.02
C LEU A 152 25.11 8.72 12.41
N SER A 153 26.36 8.51 12.82
CA SER A 153 26.91 9.00 14.09
C SER A 153 27.32 10.48 14.00
N GLU A 154 27.42 11.13 15.15
CA GLU A 154 27.92 12.52 15.23
C GLU A 154 29.35 12.66 14.69
N GLU A 155 30.18 11.64 14.85
CA GLU A 155 31.57 11.63 14.35
C GLU A 155 31.63 11.63 12.82
N ARG A 156 30.66 11.00 12.15
CA ARG A 156 30.58 10.91 10.69
C ARG A 156 29.69 11.98 10.05
N ARG A 157 29.05 12.82 10.86
CA ARG A 157 28.22 13.94 10.37
C ARG A 157 28.98 14.90 9.44
N PRO A 158 30.22 15.32 9.71
CA PRO A 158 30.96 16.19 8.79
C PRO A 158 31.19 15.57 7.41
N ASP A 159 31.42 14.25 7.34
CA ASP A 159 31.59 13.54 6.07
C ASP A 159 30.30 13.54 5.25
N TYR A 160 29.16 13.32 5.92
CA TYR A 160 27.86 13.41 5.30
C TYR A 160 27.55 14.83 4.79
N GLU A 161 27.81 15.87 5.59
CA GLU A 161 27.59 17.26 5.20
C GLU A 161 28.49 17.70 4.03
N ALA A 162 29.70 17.13 3.92
CA ALA A 162 30.58 17.38 2.78
C ALA A 162 30.09 16.68 1.50
N TRP A 163 29.53 15.48 1.65
CA TRP A 163 28.99 14.69 0.55
C TRP A 163 27.67 15.26 0.00
N SER A 164 26.82 15.85 0.85
CA SER A 164 25.49 16.36 0.48
C SER A 164 25.49 17.74 -0.21
N LYS A 165 26.68 18.35 -0.46
CA LYS A 165 26.86 19.62 -1.18
C LYS A 165 26.99 19.41 -2.67
#